data_1dd4a49b203ebc3cede8b2aa70a0c733
#
_entry.id   1dd4a49b203ebc3cede8b2aa70a0c733
#
_cell.length_a   1.000
_cell.length_b   1.000
_cell.length_c   1.000
_cell.angle_alpha   90.00
_cell.angle_beta   90.00
_cell.angle_gamma   90.00
#
_symmetry.space_group_name_H-M   'P 1'
#
loop_
_entity.id
_entity.type
_entity.pdbx_description
1 polymer ?
#
loop_
_entity_poly.entity_id
_entity_poly.type
_entity_poly.pdbx_seq_one_letter_code
_entity_poly.pdbx_strand_id
1 'polypeptide(L)'
;MSRRKRTGGAAPPPAGDARAAERPALRLVPTTAGEDRAEDHPSRWARPNLRSVVIASGKGGVGKSHLAANLALALGARGARVLLVDGDLAQANLDLLLGVHPRFDLQHVLRGEKSIEEVLVPGGRNVTLVPAASGVPELADLDDYRREVLLRALGQLEADYDLMLIDTASGVSRQATSFCLAADDVVVMTTPEMPAFSDAYGLIKLLQPQGLARAPHLMVSMAASEEEAEETAHRIRLVARRFLRLEIDSWGWIPYDPALPRALRRQEPVLTAFPQSPSAAAYRALAERLWETPGGEPERTMPTTPERLQA
;
A
#
# COMPACT_ATOMS: atom_id res chain seq x y z
N MET A 1 34.27 33.59 -58.19
CA MET A 1 32.96 34.22 -58.04
C MET A 1 31.92 33.15 -57.83
N SER A 2 31.46 32.93 -56.61
CA SER A 2 30.34 32.03 -56.35
C SER A 2 29.58 32.52 -55.10
N ARG A 3 28.31 32.86 -55.33
CA ARG A 3 27.37 33.43 -54.34
C ARG A 3 26.86 32.32 -53.41
N ARG A 4 27.09 32.46 -52.11
CA ARG A 4 26.42 31.68 -51.06
C ARG A 4 25.01 32.20 -50.89
N LYS A 5 23.99 31.36 -51.13
CA LYS A 5 22.60 31.55 -50.71
C LYS A 5 22.46 31.32 -49.22
N ARG A 6 21.91 32.29 -48.49
CA ARG A 6 21.43 32.18 -47.12
C ARG A 6 20.09 31.46 -47.16
N THR A 7 19.97 30.32 -46.46
CA THR A 7 18.70 29.68 -46.17
C THR A 7 18.20 30.20 -44.84
N GLY A 8 16.98 30.73 -44.84
CA GLY A 8 16.30 31.26 -43.67
C GLY A 8 15.94 30.16 -42.69
N GLY A 9 16.30 30.39 -41.42
CA GLY A 9 15.84 29.55 -40.33
C GLY A 9 14.38 29.87 -39.96
N ALA A 10 13.54 28.86 -40.03
CA ALA A 10 12.18 28.96 -39.50
C ALA A 10 12.23 28.87 -37.97
N ALA A 11 11.53 29.80 -37.32
CA ALA A 11 11.34 29.81 -35.87
C ALA A 11 10.53 28.60 -35.44
N PRO A 12 10.79 28.01 -34.25
CA PRO A 12 9.98 26.93 -33.71
C PRO A 12 8.59 27.45 -33.30
N PRO A 13 7.52 26.64 -33.44
CA PRO A 13 6.19 27.01 -33.01
C PRO A 13 6.11 27.22 -31.50
N PRO A 14 5.16 28.06 -31.01
CA PRO A 14 4.99 28.30 -29.59
C PRO A 14 4.55 27.03 -28.89
N ALA A 15 5.10 26.80 -27.70
CA ALA A 15 4.72 25.72 -26.81
C ALA A 15 3.22 25.84 -26.47
N GLY A 16 2.44 24.90 -26.99
CA GLY A 16 1.03 24.78 -26.67
C GLY A 16 0.85 24.49 -25.19
N ASP A 17 -0.04 25.25 -24.57
CA ASP A 17 -0.56 24.99 -23.23
C ASP A 17 -1.00 23.53 -23.11
N ALA A 18 -0.18 22.71 -22.45
CA ALA A 18 -0.59 21.41 -21.96
C ALA A 18 -1.58 21.66 -20.80
N ARG A 19 -2.87 21.74 -21.15
CA ARG A 19 -3.95 21.64 -20.17
C ARG A 19 -3.64 20.41 -19.33
N ALA A 20 -3.41 20.61 -18.03
CA ALA A 20 -3.32 19.54 -17.05
C ALA A 20 -4.59 18.70 -17.19
N ALA A 21 -4.46 17.50 -17.77
CA ALA A 21 -5.54 16.53 -17.80
C ALA A 21 -5.87 16.23 -16.34
N GLU A 22 -7.11 16.47 -15.93
CA GLU A 22 -7.61 16.08 -14.62
C GLU A 22 -7.30 14.59 -14.44
N ARG A 23 -6.49 14.29 -13.43
CA ARG A 23 -6.07 12.92 -13.12
C ARG A 23 -7.21 12.22 -12.39
N PRO A 24 -7.52 10.97 -12.73
CA PRO A 24 -8.51 10.20 -11.98
C PRO A 24 -8.05 10.03 -10.52
N ALA A 25 -8.95 10.29 -9.58
CA ALA A 25 -8.70 10.08 -8.16
C ALA A 25 -8.67 8.58 -7.82
N LEU A 26 -7.71 8.17 -7.01
CA LEU A 26 -7.65 6.81 -6.50
C LEU A 26 -8.83 6.60 -5.54
N ARG A 27 -9.70 5.62 -5.82
CA ARG A 27 -10.80 5.26 -4.93
C ARG A 27 -10.52 3.90 -4.30
N LEU A 28 -10.27 3.91 -3.00
CA LEU A 28 -10.38 2.70 -2.20
C LEU A 28 -11.82 2.63 -1.68
N VAL A 29 -12.39 1.42 -1.61
CA VAL A 29 -13.78 1.20 -1.21
C VAL A 29 -14.09 1.95 0.09
N PRO A 30 -15.12 2.81 0.17
CA PRO A 30 -15.45 3.54 1.39
C PRO A 30 -15.92 2.57 2.47
N THR A 31 -15.25 2.56 3.60
CA THR A 31 -15.77 1.87 4.79
C THR A 31 -16.69 2.83 5.54
N THR A 32 -17.95 2.46 5.68
CA THR A 32 -18.94 3.22 6.42
C THR A 32 -18.82 2.96 7.92
N ALA A 33 -17.82 3.52 8.60
CA ALA A 33 -17.88 3.68 10.06
C ALA A 33 -16.72 4.55 10.56
N GLY A 34 -17.03 5.72 11.10
CA GLY A 34 -16.15 6.41 12.03
C GLY A 34 -15.59 7.74 11.59
N GLU A 35 -16.44 8.68 11.17
CA GLU A 35 -16.02 10.07 10.90
C GLU A 35 -15.58 10.87 12.15
N ASP A 36 -15.89 10.40 13.38
CA ASP A 36 -15.77 11.23 14.59
C ASP A 36 -14.55 10.96 15.49
N ARG A 37 -13.59 10.11 15.11
CA ARG A 37 -12.43 9.81 15.97
C ARG A 37 -11.06 10.11 15.35
N ALA A 38 -11.03 10.81 14.24
CA ALA A 38 -9.81 10.99 13.43
C ALA A 38 -8.89 12.15 13.92
N GLU A 39 -9.35 13.04 14.81
CA GLU A 39 -8.68 14.32 15.03
C GLU A 39 -7.58 14.34 16.11
N ASP A 40 -7.44 13.30 16.95
CA ASP A 40 -6.59 13.40 18.15
C ASP A 40 -5.24 12.65 18.11
N HIS A 41 -4.82 12.04 16.98
CA HIS A 41 -3.51 11.38 16.93
C HIS A 41 -2.47 12.26 16.24
N PRO A 42 -1.43 12.78 16.95
CA PRO A 42 -0.46 13.74 16.39
C PRO A 42 0.39 13.21 15.23
N SER A 43 0.39 11.90 14.99
CA SER A 43 1.20 11.23 13.96
C SER A 43 0.39 10.80 12.74
N ARG A 44 -0.85 11.28 12.55
CA ARG A 44 -1.67 10.90 11.38
C ARG A 44 -1.27 11.66 10.14
N TRP A 45 -1.13 10.93 9.03
CA TRP A 45 -1.07 11.50 7.69
C TRP A 45 -2.49 11.89 7.27
N ALA A 46 -2.84 13.15 7.49
CA ALA A 46 -4.15 13.68 7.16
C ALA A 46 -4.02 14.71 6.05
N ARG A 47 -4.06 14.26 4.78
CA ARG A 47 -4.02 15.20 3.64
C ARG A 47 -5.04 14.84 2.56
N PRO A 48 -5.66 15.85 1.92
CA PRO A 48 -6.77 15.65 1.00
C PRO A 48 -6.41 14.92 -0.30
N ASN A 49 -5.14 14.84 -0.68
CA ASN A 49 -4.70 14.37 -1.98
C ASN A 49 -3.85 13.09 -1.97
N LEU A 50 -3.28 12.69 -0.83
CA LEU A 50 -2.56 11.45 -0.68
C LEU A 50 -3.40 10.46 0.11
N ARG A 51 -3.45 9.23 -0.34
CA ARG A 51 -3.98 8.13 0.44
C ARG A 51 -2.87 7.20 0.86
N SER A 52 -2.79 6.89 2.15
CA SER A 52 -1.80 5.98 2.72
C SER A 52 -2.44 4.63 3.02
N VAL A 53 -1.78 3.56 2.57
CA VAL A 53 -2.22 2.18 2.74
C VAL A 53 -1.08 1.36 3.32
N VAL A 54 -1.32 0.77 4.47
CA VAL A 54 -0.38 -0.15 5.12
C VAL A 54 -0.78 -1.59 4.83
N ILE A 55 0.19 -2.39 4.40
CA ILE A 55 0.04 -3.83 4.23
C ILE A 55 0.67 -4.52 5.43
N ALA A 56 -0.15 -5.14 6.26
CA ALA A 56 0.24 -5.78 7.50
C ALA A 56 -0.19 -7.25 7.56
N SER A 57 0.44 -8.04 8.41
CA SER A 57 0.03 -9.41 8.69
C SER A 57 0.49 -9.87 10.06
N GLY A 58 -0.27 -10.75 10.70
CA GLY A 58 0.15 -11.37 11.96
C GLY A 58 1.24 -12.43 11.79
N LYS A 59 1.41 -13.00 10.56
CA LYS A 59 2.36 -14.07 10.24
C LYS A 59 3.30 -13.67 9.13
N GLY A 60 4.56 -14.11 9.19
CA GLY A 60 5.54 -13.98 8.12
C GLY A 60 5.22 -14.88 6.92
N GLY A 61 5.70 -14.49 5.74
CA GLY A 61 5.61 -15.33 4.53
C GLY A 61 4.25 -15.32 3.84
N VAL A 62 3.29 -14.49 4.25
CA VAL A 62 1.96 -14.39 3.60
C VAL A 62 1.96 -13.59 2.28
N GLY A 63 3.08 -13.03 1.86
CA GLY A 63 3.21 -12.33 0.58
C GLY A 63 3.01 -10.82 0.62
N LYS A 64 3.15 -10.15 1.78
CA LYS A 64 3.01 -8.69 1.92
C LYS A 64 3.87 -7.91 0.92
N SER A 65 5.18 -8.14 0.91
CA SER A 65 6.11 -7.45 0.02
C SER A 65 5.82 -7.70 -1.45
N HIS A 66 5.39 -8.92 -1.81
CA HIS A 66 4.92 -9.21 -3.17
C HIS A 66 3.66 -8.42 -3.52
N LEU A 67 2.69 -8.31 -2.60
CA LEU A 67 1.51 -7.48 -2.80
C LEU A 67 1.92 -6.01 -2.96
N ALA A 68 2.73 -5.47 -2.05
CA ALA A 68 3.16 -4.09 -2.07
C ALA A 68 3.85 -3.72 -3.40
N ALA A 69 4.88 -4.47 -3.79
CA ALA A 69 5.65 -4.21 -5.01
C ALA A 69 4.79 -4.33 -6.28
N ASN A 70 4.03 -5.42 -6.43
CA ASN A 70 3.25 -5.64 -7.65
C ASN A 70 2.04 -4.73 -7.74
N LEU A 71 1.37 -4.43 -6.63
CA LEU A 71 0.27 -3.46 -6.61
C LEU A 71 0.77 -2.05 -6.96
N ALA A 72 1.91 -1.62 -6.41
CA ALA A 72 2.53 -0.35 -6.76
C ALA A 72 2.80 -0.23 -8.27
N LEU A 73 3.39 -1.27 -8.85
CA LEU A 73 3.68 -1.30 -10.30
C LEU A 73 2.41 -1.31 -11.15
N ALA A 74 1.39 -2.07 -10.75
CA ALA A 74 0.11 -2.12 -11.47
C ALA A 74 -0.61 -0.77 -11.46
N LEU A 75 -0.61 -0.07 -10.32
CA LEU A 75 -1.17 1.27 -10.18
C LEU A 75 -0.34 2.32 -10.93
N GLY A 76 1.00 2.24 -10.83
CA GLY A 76 1.91 3.12 -11.58
C GLY A 76 1.76 2.98 -13.10
N ALA A 77 1.50 1.77 -13.59
CA ALA A 77 1.20 1.52 -15.01
C ALA A 77 -0.11 2.20 -15.47
N ARG A 78 -1.06 2.42 -14.56
CA ARG A 78 -2.33 3.14 -14.79
C ARG A 78 -2.19 4.66 -14.65
N GLY A 79 -1.03 5.15 -14.26
CA GLY A 79 -0.73 6.59 -14.16
C GLY A 79 -0.73 7.15 -12.75
N ALA A 80 -0.98 6.34 -11.71
CA ALA A 80 -0.82 6.76 -10.33
C ALA A 80 0.65 7.07 -10.02
N ARG A 81 0.92 8.16 -9.30
CA ARG A 81 2.23 8.42 -8.68
C ARG A 81 2.26 7.69 -7.35
N VAL A 82 2.99 6.59 -7.29
CA VAL A 82 3.01 5.72 -6.11
C VAL A 82 4.33 5.87 -5.36
N LEU A 83 4.25 6.20 -4.08
CA LEU A 83 5.34 6.09 -3.13
C LEU A 83 5.25 4.72 -2.46
N LEU A 84 6.22 3.85 -2.72
CA LEU A 84 6.34 2.54 -2.09
C LEU A 84 7.37 2.62 -0.97
N VAL A 85 6.97 2.31 0.25
CA VAL A 85 7.84 2.41 1.43
C VAL A 85 8.17 1.01 1.95
N ASP A 86 9.45 0.71 2.09
CA ASP A 86 9.91 -0.48 2.81
C ASP A 86 9.88 -0.19 4.31
N GLY A 87 8.81 -0.59 4.96
CA GLY A 87 8.58 -0.43 6.38
C GLY A 87 9.02 -1.63 7.22
N ASP A 88 9.52 -2.71 6.59
CA ASP A 88 10.20 -3.82 7.29
C ASP A 88 11.68 -3.46 7.49
N LEU A 89 11.93 -2.54 8.42
CA LEU A 89 13.27 -2.01 8.66
C LEU A 89 14.27 -3.06 9.18
N ALA A 90 13.80 -4.23 9.61
CA ALA A 90 14.66 -5.33 10.04
C ALA A 90 15.06 -6.26 8.90
N GLN A 91 14.15 -6.48 7.96
CA GLN A 91 14.29 -7.43 6.85
C GLN A 91 13.82 -6.81 5.53
N ALA A 92 14.30 -5.62 5.23
CA ALA A 92 14.02 -4.91 3.99
C ALA A 92 14.32 -5.80 2.77
N ASN A 93 13.41 -5.80 1.81
CA ASN A 93 13.51 -6.66 0.63
C ASN A 93 12.82 -6.11 -0.62
N LEU A 94 12.20 -4.94 -0.57
CA LEU A 94 11.53 -4.35 -1.72
C LEU A 94 12.50 -3.96 -2.82
N ASP A 95 13.73 -3.56 -2.48
CA ASP A 95 14.80 -3.29 -3.43
C ASP A 95 15.16 -4.54 -4.25
N LEU A 96 15.29 -5.70 -3.57
CA LEU A 96 15.54 -6.99 -4.22
C LEU A 96 14.38 -7.42 -5.12
N LEU A 97 13.12 -7.21 -4.67
CA LEU A 97 11.93 -7.53 -5.43
C LEU A 97 11.78 -6.68 -6.69
N LEU A 98 12.22 -5.41 -6.62
CA LEU A 98 12.16 -4.47 -7.75
C LEU A 98 13.43 -4.51 -8.63
N GLY A 99 14.47 -5.23 -8.21
CA GLY A 99 15.75 -5.27 -8.92
C GLY A 99 16.50 -3.94 -8.91
N VAL A 100 16.33 -3.14 -7.85
CA VAL A 100 17.01 -1.85 -7.70
C VAL A 100 18.09 -1.92 -6.64
N HIS A 101 19.08 -1.04 -6.72
CA HIS A 101 20.23 -1.01 -5.82
C HIS A 101 20.38 0.39 -5.20
N PRO A 102 19.71 0.66 -4.07
CA PRO A 102 19.77 1.94 -3.39
C PRO A 102 21.20 2.22 -2.88
N ARG A 103 21.66 3.47 -3.02
CA ARG A 103 22.91 3.92 -2.41
C ARG A 103 22.72 4.36 -0.97
N PHE A 104 21.56 4.94 -0.68
CA PHE A 104 21.14 5.42 0.62
C PHE A 104 19.73 4.88 0.92
N ASP A 105 19.38 4.83 2.18
CA ASP A 105 18.15 4.26 2.69
C ASP A 105 17.67 4.96 3.98
N LEU A 106 16.59 4.50 4.57
CA LEU A 106 16.00 5.07 5.78
C LEU A 106 16.97 5.11 6.98
N GLN A 107 18.01 4.26 7.01
CA GLN A 107 19.03 4.34 8.07
C GLN A 107 19.78 5.68 8.03
N HIS A 108 20.12 6.15 6.82
CA HIS A 108 20.82 7.42 6.64
C HIS A 108 19.93 8.60 7.04
N VAL A 109 18.61 8.50 6.79
CA VAL A 109 17.64 9.51 7.24
C VAL A 109 17.55 9.55 8.77
N LEU A 110 17.40 8.38 9.41
CA LEU A 110 17.29 8.28 10.86
C LEU A 110 18.56 8.68 11.62
N ARG A 111 19.72 8.64 10.96
CA ARG A 111 21.00 9.15 11.48
C ARG A 111 21.21 10.64 11.18
N GLY A 112 20.29 11.27 10.43
CA GLY A 112 20.45 12.67 10.01
C GLY A 112 21.55 12.91 8.97
N GLU A 113 22.00 11.83 8.29
CA GLU A 113 23.06 11.89 7.27
C GLU A 113 22.49 12.31 5.90
N LYS A 114 21.20 12.03 5.66
CA LYS A 114 20.48 12.30 4.42
C LYS A 114 19.08 12.81 4.71
N SER A 115 18.54 13.63 3.80
CA SER A 115 17.11 13.95 3.80
C SER A 115 16.31 12.78 3.22
N ILE A 116 14.98 12.78 3.41
CA ILE A 116 14.12 11.72 2.89
C ILE A 116 14.10 11.71 1.35
N GLU A 117 14.21 12.87 0.71
CA GLU A 117 14.25 13.02 -0.74
C GLU A 117 15.53 12.44 -1.35
N GLU A 118 16.66 12.51 -0.62
CA GLU A 118 17.96 12.03 -1.08
C GLU A 118 18.06 10.49 -1.13
N VAL A 119 17.17 9.79 -0.44
CA VAL A 119 17.16 8.31 -0.41
C VAL A 119 16.18 7.70 -1.40
N LEU A 120 15.34 8.52 -2.06
CA LEU A 120 14.36 8.04 -3.02
C LEU A 120 15.02 7.41 -4.24
N VAL A 121 14.51 6.25 -4.66
CA VAL A 121 14.96 5.58 -5.88
C VAL A 121 13.79 5.22 -6.80
N PRO A 122 13.98 5.29 -8.13
CA PRO A 122 12.96 4.82 -9.06
C PRO A 122 12.71 3.32 -8.88
N GLY A 123 11.45 2.96 -8.58
CA GLY A 123 11.02 1.55 -8.41
C GLY A 123 10.30 0.99 -9.64
N GLY A 124 10.02 1.84 -10.63
CA GLY A 124 9.29 1.48 -11.85
C GLY A 124 8.57 2.69 -12.45
N ARG A 125 7.74 2.46 -13.46
CA ARG A 125 6.97 3.56 -14.07
C ARG A 125 6.01 4.16 -13.05
N ASN A 126 6.18 5.45 -12.74
CA ASN A 126 5.41 6.21 -11.73
C ASN A 126 5.48 5.61 -10.31
N VAL A 127 6.48 4.79 -10.03
CA VAL A 127 6.72 4.22 -8.70
C VAL A 127 8.06 4.70 -8.20
N THR A 128 8.06 5.28 -7.00
CA THR A 128 9.26 5.67 -6.26
C THR A 128 9.36 4.82 -5.00
N LEU A 129 10.51 4.20 -4.77
CA LEU A 129 10.79 3.43 -3.56
C LEU A 129 11.48 4.30 -2.53
N VAL A 130 11.02 4.23 -1.28
CA VAL A 130 11.77 4.60 -0.08
C VAL A 130 12.39 3.31 0.48
N PRO A 131 13.67 3.06 0.23
CA PRO A 131 14.30 1.81 0.63
C PRO A 131 14.66 1.82 2.11
N ALA A 132 14.70 0.63 2.73
CA ALA A 132 15.27 0.43 4.04
C ALA A 132 16.50 -0.48 3.99
N ALA A 133 17.34 -0.41 5.02
CA ALA A 133 18.49 -1.30 5.16
C ALA A 133 18.07 -2.63 5.78
N SER A 134 18.60 -3.73 5.28
CA SER A 134 18.41 -5.05 5.90
C SER A 134 19.54 -5.34 6.91
N GLY A 135 19.20 -6.00 8.03
CA GLY A 135 20.19 -6.46 9.01
C GLY A 135 20.82 -5.37 9.89
N VAL A 136 20.16 -4.22 10.03
CA VAL A 136 20.59 -3.13 10.90
C VAL A 136 19.85 -3.19 12.23
N PRO A 137 20.48 -3.60 13.35
CA PRO A 137 19.79 -3.82 14.63
C PRO A 137 19.07 -2.57 15.15
N GLU A 138 19.64 -1.38 14.91
CA GLU A 138 19.09 -0.11 15.36
C GLU A 138 17.75 0.25 14.68
N LEU A 139 17.48 -0.36 13.51
CA LEU A 139 16.22 -0.19 12.78
C LEU A 139 15.16 -1.19 13.18
N ALA A 140 15.56 -2.32 13.78
CA ALA A 140 14.63 -3.38 14.14
C ALA A 140 13.70 -2.99 15.30
N ASP A 141 14.14 -2.10 16.18
CA ASP A 141 13.36 -1.62 17.33
C ASP A 141 13.59 -0.12 17.54
N LEU A 142 12.89 0.70 16.77
CA LEU A 142 12.95 2.15 16.91
C LEU A 142 12.27 2.61 18.20
N ASP A 143 12.91 3.51 18.93
CA ASP A 143 12.27 4.24 20.02
C ASP A 143 11.15 5.17 19.51
N ASP A 144 10.35 5.72 20.43
CA ASP A 144 9.20 6.55 20.08
C ASP A 144 9.61 7.82 19.32
N TYR A 145 10.76 8.42 19.65
CA TYR A 145 11.25 9.61 18.99
C TYR A 145 11.65 9.33 17.53
N ARG A 146 12.43 8.26 17.29
CA ARG A 146 12.87 7.90 15.94
C ARG A 146 11.69 7.47 15.05
N ARG A 147 10.69 6.79 15.64
CA ARG A 147 9.44 6.48 14.90
C ARG A 147 8.72 7.74 14.46
N GLU A 148 8.58 8.72 15.35
CA GLU A 148 7.94 10.00 15.02
C GLU A 148 8.72 10.76 13.95
N VAL A 149 10.05 10.79 14.03
CA VAL A 149 10.93 11.38 12.99
C VAL A 149 10.68 10.72 11.64
N LEU A 150 10.60 9.37 11.59
CA LEU A 150 10.32 8.63 10.36
C LEU A 150 8.95 8.96 9.78
N LEU A 151 7.90 8.95 10.61
CA LEU A 151 6.54 9.25 10.17
C LEU A 151 6.42 10.68 9.63
N ARG A 152 7.08 11.65 10.27
CA ARG A 152 7.13 13.03 9.79
C ARG A 152 7.92 13.18 8.49
N ALA A 153 9.04 12.49 8.35
CA ALA A 153 9.81 12.49 7.12
C ALA A 153 9.01 11.96 5.94
N LEU A 154 8.29 10.83 6.12
CA LEU A 154 7.39 10.30 5.11
C LEU A 154 6.25 11.28 4.78
N GLY A 155 5.71 11.97 5.78
CA GLY A 155 4.69 12.99 5.60
C GLY A 155 5.12 14.19 4.76
N GLN A 156 6.40 14.49 4.65
CA GLN A 156 6.92 15.56 3.78
C GLN A 156 6.78 15.24 2.29
N LEU A 157 6.75 13.95 1.93
CA LEU A 157 6.66 13.48 0.54
C LEU A 157 5.22 13.47 -0.01
N GLU A 158 4.21 13.70 0.81
CA GLU A 158 2.80 13.51 0.45
C GLU A 158 2.31 14.32 -0.75
N ALA A 159 2.87 15.53 -0.97
CA ALA A 159 2.41 16.42 -2.05
C ALA A 159 2.72 15.89 -3.46
N ASP A 160 3.71 15.02 -3.58
CA ASP A 160 4.23 14.57 -4.87
C ASP A 160 3.60 13.25 -5.36
N TYR A 161 2.83 12.58 -4.51
CA TYR A 161 2.27 11.26 -4.79
C TYR A 161 0.75 11.24 -4.62
N ASP A 162 0.12 10.29 -5.32
CA ASP A 162 -1.32 10.05 -5.24
C ASP A 162 -1.62 8.93 -4.22
N LEU A 163 -0.67 8.02 -4.02
CA LEU A 163 -0.78 6.89 -3.09
C LEU A 163 0.56 6.60 -2.43
N MET A 164 0.54 6.34 -1.11
CA MET A 164 1.65 5.76 -0.35
C MET A 164 1.28 4.34 0.04
N LEU A 165 2.06 3.35 -0.44
CA LEU A 165 1.95 1.96 -0.03
C LEU A 165 3.10 1.62 0.91
N ILE A 166 2.80 1.04 2.07
CA ILE A 166 3.80 0.71 3.08
C ILE A 166 3.77 -0.79 3.33
N ASP A 167 4.87 -1.47 2.99
CA ASP A 167 5.12 -2.85 3.39
C ASP A 167 5.65 -2.87 4.81
N THR A 168 5.09 -3.68 5.71
CA THR A 168 5.53 -3.72 7.11
C THR A 168 6.12 -5.07 7.48
N ALA A 169 6.89 -5.08 8.57
CA ALA A 169 7.26 -6.33 9.23
C ALA A 169 6.02 -7.15 9.60
N SER A 170 6.18 -8.46 9.66
CA SER A 170 5.14 -9.37 10.13
C SER A 170 5.00 -9.32 11.66
N GLY A 171 3.81 -9.67 12.14
CA GLY A 171 3.51 -9.72 13.57
C GLY A 171 3.00 -8.39 14.13
N VAL A 172 3.18 -8.24 15.44
CA VAL A 172 2.59 -7.13 16.22
C VAL A 172 3.65 -6.19 16.81
N SER A 173 4.76 -5.99 16.10
CA SER A 173 5.81 -5.07 16.55
C SER A 173 5.27 -3.64 16.70
N ARG A 174 5.85 -2.87 17.62
CA ARG A 174 5.48 -1.45 17.80
C ARG A 174 5.62 -0.64 16.52
N GLN A 175 6.62 -0.94 15.71
CA GLN A 175 6.85 -0.28 14.44
C GLN A 175 5.73 -0.57 13.44
N ALA A 176 5.39 -1.84 13.22
CA ALA A 176 4.30 -2.22 12.30
C ALA A 176 2.96 -1.61 12.75
N THR A 177 2.66 -1.65 14.04
CA THR A 177 1.44 -1.02 14.59
C THR A 177 1.44 0.50 14.45
N SER A 178 2.59 1.18 14.60
CA SER A 178 2.69 2.64 14.39
C SER A 178 2.36 3.04 12.95
N PHE A 179 2.84 2.30 11.97
CA PHE A 179 2.45 2.52 10.58
C PHE A 179 0.94 2.30 10.36
N CYS A 180 0.38 1.22 10.94
CA CYS A 180 -1.06 0.96 10.84
C CYS A 180 -1.91 2.10 11.45
N LEU A 181 -1.46 2.70 12.54
CA LEU A 181 -2.18 3.79 13.21
C LEU A 181 -2.02 5.14 12.49
N ALA A 182 -0.92 5.34 11.78
CA ALA A 182 -0.68 6.56 11.03
C ALA A 182 -1.43 6.61 9.68
N ALA A 183 -1.71 5.46 9.08
CA ALA A 183 -2.27 5.36 7.73
C ALA A 183 -3.80 5.54 7.69
N ASP A 184 -4.30 5.88 6.50
CA ASP A 184 -5.73 5.98 6.22
C ASP A 184 -6.38 4.60 6.17
N ASP A 185 -5.71 3.62 5.57
CA ASP A 185 -6.22 2.27 5.42
C ASP A 185 -5.17 1.22 5.81
N VAL A 186 -5.65 0.15 6.41
CA VAL A 186 -4.84 -1.01 6.78
C VAL A 186 -5.37 -2.25 6.06
N VAL A 187 -4.51 -2.94 5.34
CA VAL A 187 -4.81 -4.23 4.73
C VAL A 187 -4.15 -5.33 5.54
N VAL A 188 -4.95 -6.15 6.18
CA VAL A 188 -4.46 -7.31 6.93
C VAL A 188 -4.45 -8.53 6.01
N MET A 189 -3.25 -9.02 5.72
CA MET A 189 -3.06 -10.23 4.91
C MET A 189 -3.07 -11.49 5.75
N THR A 190 -3.70 -12.53 5.18
CA THR A 190 -3.72 -13.89 5.74
C THR A 190 -3.60 -14.93 4.62
N THR A 191 -3.48 -16.20 5.01
CA THR A 191 -3.59 -17.37 4.12
C THR A 191 -4.67 -18.30 4.65
N PRO A 192 -5.15 -19.31 3.89
CA PRO A 192 -6.11 -20.30 4.35
C PRO A 192 -5.65 -21.15 5.55
N GLU A 193 -4.35 -21.14 5.86
CA GLU A 193 -3.79 -21.90 6.97
C GLU A 193 -4.30 -21.41 8.34
N MET A 194 -4.66 -22.33 9.23
CA MET A 194 -5.18 -22.02 10.59
C MET A 194 -4.25 -21.11 11.42
N PRO A 195 -2.91 -21.27 11.44
CA PRO A 195 -2.04 -20.34 12.16
C PRO A 195 -2.15 -18.90 11.62
N ALA A 196 -2.15 -18.72 10.29
CA ALA A 196 -2.24 -17.40 9.70
C ALA A 196 -3.59 -16.72 9.98
N PHE A 197 -4.67 -17.50 9.99
CA PHE A 197 -6.00 -17.05 10.44
C PHE A 197 -5.96 -16.49 11.86
N SER A 198 -5.41 -17.25 12.81
CA SER A 198 -5.33 -16.85 14.21
C SER A 198 -4.49 -15.60 14.41
N ASP A 199 -3.37 -15.51 13.70
CA ASP A 199 -2.45 -14.37 13.75
C ASP A 199 -3.08 -13.10 13.15
N ALA A 200 -3.81 -13.23 12.03
CA ALA A 200 -4.54 -12.11 11.43
C ALA A 200 -5.63 -11.58 12.37
N TYR A 201 -6.42 -12.47 12.97
CA TYR A 201 -7.41 -12.06 13.97
C TYR A 201 -6.75 -11.40 15.18
N GLY A 202 -5.62 -11.96 15.67
CA GLY A 202 -4.83 -11.38 16.76
C GLY A 202 -4.36 -9.96 16.47
N LEU A 203 -3.86 -9.71 15.27
CA LEU A 203 -3.46 -8.39 14.82
C LEU A 203 -4.66 -7.42 14.78
N ILE A 204 -5.78 -7.81 14.18
CA ILE A 204 -7.00 -6.99 14.12
C ILE A 204 -7.49 -6.63 15.51
N LYS A 205 -7.54 -7.63 16.42
CA LYS A 205 -7.94 -7.43 17.83
C LYS A 205 -7.01 -6.46 18.56
N LEU A 206 -5.72 -6.47 18.25
CA LEU A 206 -4.74 -5.58 18.85
C LEU A 206 -4.89 -4.14 18.32
N LEU A 207 -5.12 -3.96 17.02
CA LEU A 207 -5.21 -2.65 16.38
C LEU A 207 -6.53 -1.93 16.70
N GLN A 208 -7.63 -2.67 16.80
CA GLN A 208 -8.98 -2.12 16.93
C GLN A 208 -9.13 -1.11 18.11
N PRO A 209 -8.66 -1.39 19.35
CA PRO A 209 -8.78 -0.43 20.45
C PRO A 209 -7.80 0.73 20.40
N GLN A 210 -6.79 0.71 19.50
CA GLN A 210 -5.77 1.74 19.42
C GLN A 210 -6.16 2.91 18.51
N GLY A 211 -7.35 2.88 17.92
CA GLY A 211 -7.88 4.01 17.16
C GLY A 211 -7.43 4.07 15.70
N LEU A 212 -7.59 2.96 14.98
CA LEU A 212 -7.46 2.97 13.52
C LEU A 212 -8.36 4.05 12.88
N ALA A 213 -7.89 4.64 11.80
CA ALA A 213 -8.69 5.61 11.04
C ALA A 213 -9.98 4.98 10.50
N ARG A 214 -9.88 3.74 10.03
CA ARG A 214 -10.97 2.94 9.48
C ARG A 214 -10.84 1.49 9.92
N ALA A 215 -11.94 0.71 9.76
CA ALA A 215 -11.87 -0.73 9.90
C ALA A 215 -10.85 -1.31 8.90
N PRO A 216 -10.01 -2.29 9.31
CA PRO A 216 -9.03 -2.85 8.40
C PRO A 216 -9.72 -3.64 7.29
N HIS A 217 -9.08 -3.70 6.13
CA HIS A 217 -9.47 -4.56 5.03
C HIS A 217 -8.76 -5.91 5.14
N LEU A 218 -9.41 -6.96 4.65
CA LEU A 218 -8.84 -8.29 4.62
C LEU A 218 -8.39 -8.66 3.21
N MET A 219 -7.19 -9.26 3.10
CA MET A 219 -6.68 -9.85 1.86
C MET A 219 -6.27 -11.29 2.12
N VAL A 220 -6.84 -12.23 1.37
CA VAL A 220 -6.42 -13.63 1.44
C VAL A 220 -5.43 -13.92 0.32
N SER A 221 -4.28 -14.47 0.66
CA SER A 221 -3.24 -14.86 -0.30
C SER A 221 -3.00 -16.36 -0.26
N MET A 222 -2.37 -16.87 -1.34
CA MET A 222 -2.00 -18.28 -1.48
C MET A 222 -3.21 -19.25 -1.40
N ALA A 223 -4.41 -18.81 -1.72
CA ALA A 223 -5.57 -19.68 -1.82
C ALA A 223 -5.52 -20.52 -3.10
N ALA A 224 -5.97 -21.75 -3.01
CA ALA A 224 -6.03 -22.65 -4.16
C ALA A 224 -7.20 -22.30 -5.09
N SER A 225 -8.26 -21.70 -4.56
CA SER A 225 -9.44 -21.26 -5.31
C SER A 225 -10.08 -20.02 -4.66
N GLU A 226 -11.01 -19.41 -5.39
CA GLU A 226 -11.80 -18.29 -4.89
C GLU A 226 -12.70 -18.71 -3.72
N GLU A 227 -13.28 -19.92 -3.78
CA GLU A 227 -14.10 -20.47 -2.70
C GLU A 227 -13.33 -20.62 -1.41
N GLU A 228 -12.10 -21.13 -1.47
CA GLU A 228 -11.23 -21.25 -0.29
C GLU A 228 -10.87 -19.87 0.29
N ALA A 229 -10.61 -18.90 -0.58
CA ALA A 229 -10.34 -17.52 -0.17
C ALA A 229 -11.55 -16.88 0.52
N GLU A 230 -12.74 -17.01 -0.08
CA GLU A 230 -13.99 -16.48 0.48
C GLU A 230 -14.38 -17.17 1.79
N GLU A 231 -14.21 -18.49 1.91
CA GLU A 231 -14.43 -19.22 3.17
C GLU A 231 -13.48 -18.69 4.27
N THR A 232 -12.22 -18.50 3.94
CA THR A 232 -11.22 -17.95 4.87
C THR A 232 -11.59 -16.53 5.32
N ALA A 233 -11.94 -15.66 4.37
CA ALA A 233 -12.37 -14.29 4.65
C ALA A 233 -13.65 -14.26 5.49
N HIS A 234 -14.62 -15.10 5.14
CA HIS A 234 -15.90 -15.21 5.87
C HIS A 234 -15.69 -15.59 7.35
N ARG A 235 -14.83 -16.56 7.62
CA ARG A 235 -14.52 -17.00 9.00
C ARG A 235 -13.93 -15.85 9.82
N ILE A 236 -12.97 -15.10 9.29
CA ILE A 236 -12.37 -13.95 9.99
C ILE A 236 -13.42 -12.88 10.24
N ARG A 237 -14.22 -12.52 9.23
CA ARG A 237 -15.30 -11.53 9.36
C ARG A 237 -16.32 -11.93 10.42
N LEU A 238 -16.71 -13.22 10.44
CA LEU A 238 -17.66 -13.73 11.45
C LEU A 238 -17.13 -13.59 12.88
N VAL A 239 -15.85 -13.94 13.10
CA VAL A 239 -15.22 -13.85 14.42
C VAL A 239 -15.02 -12.39 14.83
N ALA A 240 -14.59 -11.52 13.91
CA ALA A 240 -14.44 -10.08 14.14
C ALA A 240 -15.78 -9.41 14.48
N ARG A 241 -16.85 -9.71 13.73
CA ARG A 241 -18.21 -9.22 14.03
C ARG A 241 -18.68 -9.67 15.40
N ARG A 242 -18.52 -10.96 15.71
CA ARG A 242 -19.02 -11.55 16.96
C ARG A 242 -18.30 -11.04 18.22
N PHE A 243 -16.97 -10.92 18.17
CA PHE A 243 -16.15 -10.67 19.36
C PHE A 243 -15.59 -9.25 19.43
N LEU A 244 -15.40 -8.58 18.28
CA LEU A 244 -14.87 -7.22 18.23
C LEU A 244 -15.94 -6.18 17.83
N ARG A 245 -17.13 -6.65 17.42
CA ARG A 245 -18.19 -5.79 16.85
C ARG A 245 -17.70 -4.95 15.67
N LEU A 246 -16.84 -5.56 14.87
CA LEU A 246 -16.14 -4.91 13.77
C LEU A 246 -16.58 -5.55 12.45
N GLU A 247 -17.07 -4.72 11.52
CA GLU A 247 -17.29 -5.12 10.13
C GLU A 247 -15.98 -4.93 9.37
N ILE A 248 -15.58 -5.94 8.61
CA ILE A 248 -14.33 -5.96 7.84
C ILE A 248 -14.65 -6.25 6.39
N ASP A 249 -14.20 -5.38 5.50
CA ASP A 249 -14.33 -5.57 4.06
C ASP A 249 -13.17 -6.42 3.51
N SER A 250 -13.44 -7.16 2.43
CA SER A 250 -12.42 -7.90 1.71
C SER A 250 -11.90 -7.11 0.50
N TRP A 251 -10.59 -6.97 0.41
CA TRP A 251 -9.93 -6.46 -0.79
C TRP A 251 -9.83 -7.53 -1.89
N GLY A 252 -10.15 -8.78 -1.55
CA GLY A 252 -10.11 -9.92 -2.46
C GLY A 252 -9.01 -10.90 -2.11
N TRP A 253 -8.46 -11.56 -3.12
CA TRP A 253 -7.52 -12.63 -2.90
C TRP A 253 -6.42 -12.69 -3.99
N ILE A 254 -5.30 -13.35 -3.63
CA ILE A 254 -4.21 -13.66 -4.54
C ILE A 254 -4.05 -15.18 -4.57
N PRO A 255 -4.12 -15.82 -5.75
CA PRO A 255 -3.98 -17.26 -5.86
C PRO A 255 -2.59 -17.75 -5.47
N TYR A 256 -2.51 -19.01 -5.01
CA TYR A 256 -1.24 -19.71 -4.98
C TYR A 256 -0.67 -19.79 -6.40
N ASP A 257 0.56 -19.27 -6.57
CA ASP A 257 1.18 -19.17 -7.90
C ASP A 257 2.68 -19.49 -7.83
N PRO A 258 3.12 -20.60 -8.44
CA PRO A 258 4.54 -20.94 -8.51
C PRO A 258 5.40 -19.91 -9.27
N ALA A 259 4.78 -18.98 -9.99
CA ALA A 259 5.49 -17.89 -10.66
C ALA A 259 6.11 -16.91 -9.65
N LEU A 260 5.48 -16.68 -8.48
CA LEU A 260 5.99 -15.76 -7.46
C LEU A 260 7.39 -16.13 -6.95
N PRO A 261 7.68 -17.36 -6.44
CA PRO A 261 9.02 -17.71 -6.01
C PRO A 261 10.02 -17.79 -7.19
N ARG A 262 9.55 -17.99 -8.43
CA ARG A 262 10.42 -17.94 -9.62
C ARG A 262 10.79 -16.50 -9.98
N ALA A 263 9.87 -15.57 -9.87
CA ALA A 263 10.07 -14.13 -10.05
C ALA A 263 11.08 -13.60 -9.01
N LEU A 264 10.90 -13.98 -7.72
CA LEU A 264 11.84 -13.63 -6.65
C LEU A 264 13.29 -14.08 -6.95
N ARG A 265 13.47 -15.31 -7.45
CA ARG A 265 14.82 -15.80 -7.86
C ARG A 265 15.43 -15.01 -9.01
N ARG A 266 14.63 -14.29 -9.78
CA ARG A 266 15.09 -13.39 -10.85
C ARG A 266 15.31 -11.98 -10.36
N GLN A 267 14.93 -11.67 -9.11
CA GLN A 267 14.88 -10.30 -8.58
C GLN A 267 14.02 -9.40 -9.47
N GLU A 268 12.89 -9.91 -9.91
CA GLU A 268 11.94 -9.21 -10.76
C GLU A 268 10.52 -9.37 -10.21
N PRO A 269 9.68 -8.32 -10.24
CA PRO A 269 8.26 -8.45 -9.89
C PRO A 269 7.55 -9.44 -10.82
N VAL A 270 6.56 -10.18 -10.30
CA VAL A 270 5.86 -11.17 -11.12
C VAL A 270 5.11 -10.54 -12.30
N LEU A 271 4.66 -9.30 -12.16
CA LEU A 271 4.05 -8.54 -13.26
C LEU A 271 4.98 -8.38 -14.47
N THR A 272 6.28 -8.30 -14.23
CA THR A 272 7.30 -8.17 -15.26
C THR A 272 7.81 -9.54 -15.71
N ALA A 273 8.20 -10.40 -14.77
CA ALA A 273 8.81 -11.69 -15.05
C ALA A 273 7.83 -12.71 -15.66
N PHE A 274 6.56 -12.69 -15.24
CA PHE A 274 5.52 -13.62 -15.65
C PHE A 274 4.16 -12.90 -15.81
N PRO A 275 4.00 -12.00 -16.78
CA PRO A 275 2.84 -11.12 -16.90
C PRO A 275 1.52 -11.85 -17.14
N GLN A 276 1.57 -13.12 -17.59
CA GLN A 276 0.38 -13.95 -17.83
C GLN A 276 0.05 -14.88 -16.66
N SER A 277 0.77 -14.80 -15.55
CA SER A 277 0.53 -15.66 -14.40
C SER A 277 -0.76 -15.29 -13.66
N PRO A 278 -1.38 -16.24 -12.94
CA PRO A 278 -2.60 -15.97 -12.17
C PRO A 278 -2.44 -14.85 -11.14
N SER A 279 -1.32 -14.81 -10.42
CA SER A 279 -1.02 -13.73 -9.46
C SER A 279 -0.85 -12.37 -10.13
N ALA A 280 -0.20 -12.31 -11.31
CA ALA A 280 -0.08 -11.08 -12.07
C ALA A 280 -1.45 -10.55 -12.54
N ALA A 281 -2.35 -11.44 -12.94
CA ALA A 281 -3.72 -11.08 -13.27
C ALA A 281 -4.48 -10.53 -12.03
N ALA A 282 -4.34 -11.20 -10.87
CA ALA A 282 -4.95 -10.77 -9.62
C ALA A 282 -4.47 -9.37 -9.17
N TYR A 283 -3.16 -9.09 -9.24
CA TYR A 283 -2.63 -7.75 -8.91
C TYR A 283 -3.15 -6.67 -9.87
N ARG A 284 -3.29 -6.96 -11.18
CA ARG A 284 -3.89 -6.00 -12.12
C ARG A 284 -5.37 -5.75 -11.84
N ALA A 285 -6.14 -6.81 -11.56
CA ALA A 285 -7.54 -6.68 -11.21
C ALA A 285 -7.75 -5.90 -9.90
N LEU A 286 -6.88 -6.12 -8.90
CA LEU A 286 -6.90 -5.33 -7.68
C LEU A 286 -6.60 -3.85 -7.95
N ALA A 287 -5.54 -3.56 -8.72
CA ALA A 287 -5.20 -2.21 -9.11
C ALA A 287 -6.33 -1.52 -9.89
N GLU A 288 -7.04 -2.25 -10.74
CA GLU A 288 -8.20 -1.75 -11.49
C GLU A 288 -9.33 -1.33 -10.58
N ARG A 289 -9.70 -2.19 -9.62
CA ARG A 289 -10.72 -1.86 -8.62
C ARG A 289 -10.35 -0.68 -7.73
N LEU A 290 -9.07 -0.53 -7.40
CA LEU A 290 -8.59 0.58 -6.58
C LEU A 290 -8.44 1.88 -7.37
N TRP A 291 -8.29 1.78 -8.69
CA TRP A 291 -8.16 2.89 -9.63
C TRP A 291 -9.47 3.11 -10.38
N GLU A 292 -10.54 3.48 -9.69
CA GLU A 292 -11.78 3.86 -10.35
C GLU A 292 -11.70 5.29 -10.89
N THR A 293 -12.13 5.48 -12.14
CA THR A 293 -12.26 6.81 -12.77
C THR A 293 -13.34 7.62 -12.04
N PRO A 294 -13.14 8.90 -11.72
CA PRO A 294 -14.17 9.73 -11.10
C PRO A 294 -15.35 9.88 -12.06
N GLY A 295 -16.54 9.40 -11.69
CA GLY A 295 -17.75 9.54 -12.51
C GLY A 295 -18.95 8.70 -12.09
N GLY A 296 -18.79 7.71 -11.24
CA GLY A 296 -19.90 6.95 -10.65
C GLY A 296 -20.09 7.27 -9.19
N GLU A 297 -21.14 8.00 -8.82
CA GLU A 297 -21.58 8.01 -7.42
C GLU A 297 -21.93 6.58 -7.01
N PRO A 298 -21.39 6.05 -5.90
CA PRO A 298 -21.89 4.80 -5.36
C PRO A 298 -23.32 5.03 -4.90
N GLU A 299 -24.25 4.21 -5.38
CA GLU A 299 -25.60 4.14 -4.83
C GLU A 299 -25.51 4.03 -3.30
N ARG A 300 -25.92 5.08 -2.61
CA ARG A 300 -26.12 5.07 -1.16
C ARG A 300 -27.30 4.16 -0.88
N THR A 301 -27.07 2.89 -0.65
CA THR A 301 -28.02 2.05 0.09
C THR A 301 -28.02 2.53 1.54
N MET A 302 -28.96 3.42 1.85
CA MET A 302 -29.27 3.80 3.22
C MET A 302 -29.64 2.54 4.01
N PRO A 303 -29.07 2.31 5.19
CA PRO A 303 -29.58 1.26 6.05
C PRO A 303 -30.99 1.65 6.50
N THR A 304 -31.96 0.79 6.19
CA THR A 304 -33.31 0.88 6.74
C THR A 304 -33.23 0.86 8.26
N THR A 305 -33.71 1.93 8.86
CA THR A 305 -33.90 2.07 10.32
C THR A 305 -34.69 0.87 10.86
N PRO A 306 -34.23 0.17 11.90
CA PRO A 306 -35.08 -0.82 12.53
C PRO A 306 -36.19 -0.12 13.28
N GLU A 307 -37.43 -0.46 12.92
CA GLU A 307 -38.64 -0.07 13.64
C GLU A 307 -38.50 -0.44 15.13
N ARG A 308 -38.81 0.53 15.94
CA ARG A 308 -38.96 0.35 17.40
C ARG A 308 -40.06 -0.70 17.64
N LEU A 309 -39.72 -1.84 18.20
CA LEU A 309 -40.68 -2.68 18.89
C LEU A 309 -41.12 -1.98 20.18
N GLN A 310 -42.32 -1.39 20.13
CA GLN A 310 -43.13 -1.12 21.31
C GLN A 310 -43.97 -2.36 21.59
N ALA A 311 -43.75 -2.99 22.70
CA ALA A 311 -44.73 -3.57 23.62
C ALA A 311 -44.00 -4.33 24.75
#